data_7d1edcb81a0b7c9f65d9a977c4f36477
#
_entry.id   7d1edcb81a0b7c9f65d9a977c4f36477
#
_cell.length_a   1.000
_cell.length_b   1.000
_cell.length_c   1.000
_cell.angle_alpha   90.00
_cell.angle_beta   90.00
_cell.angle_gamma   90.00
#
_symmetry.space_group_name_H-M   'P 1'
#
loop_
_entity.id
_entity.type
_entity.pdbx_description
1 polymer ?
#
loop_
_entity_poly.entity_id
_entity_poly.type
_entity_poly.pdbx_seq_one_letter_code
_entity_poly.pdbx_strand_id
1 'polypeptide(L)'
;NHFGRTPPCTESLLWAGVSRVVIGSMDPNPTVRGGGVDALIQGGVDVDVGLLEGECEEQMSHFMHWCKNRRPLVTMKASTDSEGRVDGPPSQPSSRFSSDRSLELSHEIRAESMAILVGIGTVLRDDPSLTVRGPDIGPRGTPIRVVVDPSNRIPGECKLMMDTEAPTLLIQSSEYDSSHDPPHVERVVIAEEEIPVSRILDM
;
A
#
# COMPACT_ATOMS: atom_id res chain seq x y z
N ASN A 1 3.27 12.08 21.51
CA ASN A 1 2.29 12.54 22.51
C ASN A 1 1.29 13.48 21.82
N HIS A 2 0.13 12.98 21.41
CA HIS A 2 -0.93 13.77 20.77
C HIS A 2 -2.30 13.24 21.16
N PHE A 3 -3.31 14.09 21.09
CA PHE A 3 -4.71 13.70 21.25
C PHE A 3 -5.26 13.21 19.90
N GLY A 4 -5.66 11.94 19.86
CA GLY A 4 -6.34 11.33 18.74
C GLY A 4 -7.79 10.99 19.10
N ARG A 5 -8.28 9.80 18.71
CA ARG A 5 -9.57 9.25 19.18
C ARG A 5 -9.55 8.91 20.66
N THR A 6 -8.36 8.72 21.21
CA THR A 6 -8.09 8.43 22.63
C THR A 6 -7.09 9.44 23.17
N PRO A 7 -7.00 9.63 24.50
CA PRO A 7 -5.92 10.38 25.13
C PRO A 7 -4.53 9.83 24.77
N PRO A 8 -3.46 10.60 24.93
CA PRO A 8 -2.12 10.13 24.71
C PRO A 8 -1.78 8.89 25.53
N CYS A 9 -1.08 7.92 24.92
CA CYS A 9 -0.66 6.69 25.63
C CYS A 9 0.18 6.98 26.87
N THR A 10 0.93 8.10 26.89
CA THR A 10 1.70 8.56 28.06
C THR A 10 0.83 8.82 29.28
N GLU A 11 -0.37 9.37 29.12
CA GLU A 11 -1.30 9.58 30.23
C GLU A 11 -1.75 8.24 30.83
N SER A 12 -2.05 7.26 29.97
CA SER A 12 -2.44 5.92 30.42
C SER A 12 -1.32 5.23 31.19
N LEU A 13 -0.06 5.38 30.74
CA LEU A 13 1.12 4.81 31.40
C LEU A 13 1.37 5.48 32.76
N LEU A 14 1.28 6.80 32.82
CA LEU A 14 1.40 7.57 34.08
C LEU A 14 0.29 7.21 35.07
N TRP A 15 -0.96 7.11 34.59
CA TRP A 15 -2.10 6.71 35.42
C TRP A 15 -1.96 5.27 35.95
N ALA A 16 -1.41 4.35 35.13
CA ALA A 16 -1.13 2.98 35.56
C ALA A 16 0.03 2.85 36.55
N GLY A 17 0.79 3.91 36.80
CA GLY A 17 1.89 3.93 37.75
C GLY A 17 3.09 3.08 37.37
N VAL A 18 3.37 2.94 36.06
CA VAL A 18 4.56 2.19 35.60
C VAL A 18 5.82 2.92 36.05
N SER A 19 6.82 2.17 36.53
CA SER A 19 8.08 2.74 37.01
C SER A 19 9.14 2.86 35.90
N ARG A 20 9.04 2.04 34.83
CA ARG A 20 10.01 2.04 33.73
C ARG A 20 9.30 1.75 32.40
N VAL A 21 9.75 2.44 31.35
CA VAL A 21 9.30 2.24 29.95
C VAL A 21 10.53 2.07 29.07
N VAL A 22 10.50 1.05 28.20
CA VAL A 22 11.54 0.80 27.19
C VAL A 22 10.92 1.05 25.81
N ILE A 23 11.56 1.90 25.02
CA ILE A 23 11.11 2.35 23.70
C ILE A 23 12.13 1.88 22.67
N GLY A 24 11.69 1.08 21.68
CA GLY A 24 12.57 0.60 20.63
C GLY A 24 13.04 1.72 19.70
N SER A 25 12.11 2.48 19.13
CA SER A 25 12.42 3.61 18.24
C SER A 25 11.56 4.83 18.55
N MET A 26 12.10 6.01 18.29
CA MET A 26 11.36 7.27 18.43
C MET A 26 10.32 7.41 17.32
N ASP A 27 9.16 8.01 17.68
CA ASP A 27 8.15 8.33 16.68
C ASP A 27 8.70 9.34 15.65
N PRO A 28 8.74 8.98 14.34
CA PRO A 28 9.29 9.84 13.31
C PRO A 28 8.34 10.99 12.94
N ASN A 29 7.08 10.94 13.36
CA ASN A 29 6.10 11.97 13.05
C ASN A 29 6.48 13.30 13.70
N PRO A 30 6.73 14.38 12.92
CA PRO A 30 7.15 15.67 13.44
C PRO A 30 6.20 16.28 14.48
N THR A 31 4.90 15.95 14.39
CA THR A 31 3.88 16.46 15.32
C THR A 31 3.86 15.74 16.66
N VAL A 32 4.53 14.61 16.77
CA VAL A 32 4.53 13.74 17.97
C VAL A 32 5.93 13.64 18.59
N ARG A 33 6.95 13.82 17.78
CA ARG A 33 8.37 13.58 18.09
C ARG A 33 8.80 14.16 19.43
N GLY A 34 9.36 13.31 20.28
CA GLY A 34 9.98 13.67 21.57
C GLY A 34 8.99 13.91 22.71
N GLY A 35 7.80 14.40 22.44
CA GLY A 35 6.87 14.81 23.49
C GLY A 35 6.38 13.69 24.42
N GLY A 36 6.44 12.43 23.99
CA GLY A 36 6.07 11.28 24.82
C GLY A 36 7.13 10.93 25.85
N VAL A 37 8.38 10.91 25.44
CA VAL A 37 9.52 10.61 26.32
C VAL A 37 9.64 11.66 27.42
N ASP A 38 9.62 12.94 27.03
CA ASP A 38 9.71 14.06 27.98
C ASP A 38 8.57 14.02 29.02
N ALA A 39 7.34 13.74 28.55
CA ALA A 39 6.19 13.63 29.44
C ALA A 39 6.33 12.49 30.46
N LEU A 40 6.86 11.33 30.07
CA LEU A 40 7.11 10.20 30.96
C LEU A 40 8.18 10.50 31.96
N ILE A 41 9.33 11.10 31.55
CA ILE A 41 10.43 11.50 32.43
C ILE A 41 9.95 12.54 33.46
N GLN A 42 9.20 13.55 33.02
CA GLN A 42 8.60 14.55 33.90
C GLN A 42 7.62 13.94 34.90
N GLY A 43 6.93 12.88 34.51
CA GLY A 43 6.04 12.09 35.36
C GLY A 43 6.76 11.13 36.31
N GLY A 44 8.09 11.11 36.32
CA GLY A 44 8.90 10.27 37.21
C GLY A 44 9.11 8.83 36.73
N VAL A 45 8.87 8.55 35.46
CA VAL A 45 9.09 7.24 34.84
C VAL A 45 10.54 7.15 34.34
N ASP A 46 11.21 6.04 34.60
CA ASP A 46 12.52 5.72 34.03
C ASP A 46 12.33 5.30 32.55
N VAL A 47 13.02 5.96 31.62
CA VAL A 47 12.80 5.74 30.15
C VAL A 47 14.11 5.41 29.45
N ASP A 48 14.16 4.22 28.86
CA ASP A 48 15.23 3.80 27.94
C ASP A 48 14.73 3.89 26.51
N VAL A 49 15.55 4.43 25.59
CA VAL A 49 15.23 4.55 24.17
C VAL A 49 16.31 3.88 23.33
N GLY A 50 15.91 3.22 22.25
CA GLY A 50 16.81 2.64 21.24
C GLY A 50 17.09 1.15 21.40
N LEU A 51 16.38 0.44 22.28
CA LEU A 51 16.53 -1.00 22.37
C LEU A 51 15.96 -1.68 21.10
N LEU A 52 16.82 -2.40 20.37
CA LEU A 52 16.48 -3.03 19.08
C LEU A 52 15.91 -2.02 18.05
N GLU A 53 16.46 -0.82 18.03
CA GLU A 53 15.95 0.29 17.22
C GLU A 53 15.81 -0.08 15.74
N GLY A 54 16.84 -0.69 15.13
CA GLY A 54 16.82 -1.10 13.74
C GLY A 54 15.71 -2.10 13.41
N GLU A 55 15.48 -3.08 14.27
CA GLU A 55 14.43 -4.09 14.12
C GLU A 55 13.03 -3.46 14.26
N CYS A 56 12.88 -2.52 15.20
CA CYS A 56 11.64 -1.77 15.37
C CYS A 56 11.35 -0.86 14.17
N GLU A 57 12.36 -0.21 13.61
CA GLU A 57 12.22 0.62 12.42
C GLU A 57 11.88 -0.21 11.17
N GLU A 58 12.49 -1.38 11.00
CA GLU A 58 12.17 -2.30 9.90
C GLU A 58 10.72 -2.78 9.98
N GLN A 59 10.26 -3.17 11.18
CA GLN A 59 8.87 -3.58 11.41
C GLN A 59 7.87 -2.46 11.05
N MET A 60 8.24 -1.20 11.27
CA MET A 60 7.41 -0.03 10.98
C MET A 60 7.82 0.71 9.70
N SER A 61 8.55 0.07 8.79
CA SER A 61 9.15 0.69 7.61
C SER A 61 8.17 1.51 6.76
N HIS A 62 6.94 1.03 6.57
CA HIS A 62 5.88 1.75 5.84
C HIS A 62 5.50 3.08 6.52
N PHE A 63 5.33 3.05 7.84
CA PHE A 63 5.01 4.25 8.63
C PHE A 63 6.19 5.23 8.67
N MET A 64 7.41 4.71 8.87
CA MET A 64 8.64 5.49 8.84
C MET A 64 8.83 6.21 7.50
N HIS A 65 8.61 5.46 6.39
CA HIS A 65 8.67 6.01 5.04
C HIS A 65 7.64 7.12 4.82
N TRP A 66 6.38 6.89 5.21
CA TRP A 66 5.30 7.87 5.10
C TRP A 66 5.61 9.14 5.90
N CYS A 67 6.03 9.00 7.15
CA CYS A 67 6.38 10.16 7.99
C CYS A 67 7.48 11.02 7.38
N LYS A 68 8.45 10.38 6.73
CA LYS A 68 9.61 11.05 6.13
C LYS A 68 9.30 11.66 4.76
N ASN A 69 8.58 10.94 3.91
CA ASN A 69 8.45 11.27 2.49
C ASN A 69 7.06 11.80 2.11
N ARG A 70 6.03 11.56 2.93
CA ARG A 70 4.63 11.84 2.66
C ARG A 70 4.10 11.18 1.38
N ARG A 71 4.69 10.07 1.02
CA ARG A 71 4.37 9.22 -0.13
C ARG A 71 4.28 7.77 0.33
N PRO A 72 3.47 6.94 -0.33
CA PRO A 72 3.43 5.51 -0.03
C PRO A 72 4.79 4.84 -0.28
N LEU A 73 5.11 3.81 0.49
CA LEU A 73 6.22 2.91 0.17
C LEU A 73 5.81 2.05 -1.03
N VAL A 74 6.64 2.06 -2.07
CA VAL A 74 6.38 1.30 -3.30
C VAL A 74 7.21 0.04 -3.32
N THR A 75 6.55 -1.11 -3.43
CA THR A 75 7.18 -2.41 -3.67
C THR A 75 6.94 -2.80 -5.12
N MET A 76 8.00 -2.96 -5.91
CA MET A 76 7.92 -3.45 -7.28
C MET A 76 8.12 -4.95 -7.32
N LYS A 77 7.14 -5.67 -7.90
CA LYS A 77 7.19 -7.13 -8.11
C LYS A 77 7.11 -7.45 -9.58
N ALA A 78 8.06 -8.20 -10.08
CA ALA A 78 8.02 -8.80 -11.41
C ALA A 78 8.35 -10.29 -11.34
N SER A 79 7.71 -11.11 -12.17
CA SER A 79 8.14 -12.48 -12.43
C SER A 79 8.94 -12.48 -13.72
N THR A 80 10.10 -13.13 -13.70
CA THR A 80 10.96 -13.24 -14.89
C THR A 80 11.29 -14.70 -15.18
N ASP A 81 11.45 -15.02 -16.45
CA ASP A 81 12.04 -16.31 -16.85
C ASP A 81 13.57 -16.31 -16.66
N SER A 82 14.23 -17.40 -17.06
CA SER A 82 15.68 -17.56 -16.96
C SER A 82 16.49 -16.57 -17.83
N GLU A 83 15.85 -15.90 -18.78
CA GLU A 83 16.45 -14.90 -19.64
C GLU A 83 16.10 -13.45 -19.22
N GLY A 84 15.40 -13.31 -18.07
CA GLY A 84 14.99 -12.01 -17.52
C GLY A 84 13.77 -11.40 -18.21
N ARG A 85 13.03 -12.14 -19.03
CA ARG A 85 11.81 -11.66 -19.69
C ARG A 85 10.61 -11.77 -18.75
N VAL A 86 9.75 -10.76 -18.76
CA VAL A 86 8.53 -10.69 -17.92
C VAL A 86 7.30 -11.28 -18.60
N ASP A 87 7.34 -11.54 -19.91
CA ASP A 87 6.25 -12.10 -20.72
C ASP A 87 6.80 -12.93 -21.87
N GLY A 88 5.96 -13.80 -22.43
CA GLY A 88 6.21 -14.55 -23.65
C GLY A 88 6.00 -13.72 -24.92
N PRO A 89 6.18 -14.33 -26.11
CA PRO A 89 5.93 -13.67 -27.40
C PRO A 89 4.49 -13.12 -27.48
N PRO A 90 4.28 -11.92 -28.02
CA PRO A 90 2.94 -11.32 -28.15
C PRO A 90 1.94 -12.18 -28.97
N SER A 91 2.43 -13.05 -29.82
CA SER A 91 1.63 -13.97 -30.64
C SER A 91 1.08 -15.17 -29.87
N GLN A 92 1.51 -15.38 -28.62
CA GLN A 92 1.05 -16.46 -27.77
C GLN A 92 0.19 -15.88 -26.62
N PRO A 93 -0.79 -16.65 -26.10
CA PRO A 93 -1.47 -16.27 -24.88
C PRO A 93 -0.50 -16.05 -23.73
N SER A 94 -0.87 -15.17 -22.79
CA SER A 94 -0.08 -15.03 -21.57
C SER A 94 -0.06 -16.37 -20.81
N SER A 95 1.10 -16.73 -20.30
CA SER A 95 1.26 -17.97 -19.53
C SER A 95 2.05 -17.70 -18.26
N ARG A 96 1.58 -18.29 -17.16
CA ARG A 96 2.30 -18.24 -15.90
C ARG A 96 3.51 -19.18 -15.98
N PHE A 97 4.70 -18.63 -15.76
CA PHE A 97 5.95 -19.41 -15.67
C PHE A 97 6.58 -19.38 -14.27
N SER A 98 5.91 -18.72 -13.31
CA SER A 98 6.33 -18.72 -11.90
C SER A 98 5.83 -19.95 -11.15
N SER A 99 6.60 -20.41 -10.15
CA SER A 99 6.22 -21.50 -9.27
C SER A 99 5.02 -21.16 -8.38
N ASP A 100 4.42 -22.21 -7.78
CA ASP A 100 3.33 -22.00 -6.82
C ASP A 100 3.79 -21.22 -5.59
N ARG A 101 5.03 -21.45 -5.10
CA ARG A 101 5.61 -20.67 -4.02
C ARG A 101 5.78 -19.20 -4.38
N SER A 102 6.15 -18.87 -5.63
CA SER A 102 6.20 -17.48 -6.12
C SER A 102 4.82 -16.85 -6.19
N LEU A 103 3.78 -17.64 -6.48
CA LEU A 103 2.40 -17.17 -6.46
C LEU A 103 1.93 -16.88 -5.04
N GLU A 104 2.21 -17.76 -4.08
CA GLU A 104 1.94 -17.55 -2.65
C GLU A 104 2.58 -16.26 -2.15
N LEU A 105 3.89 -16.08 -2.40
CA LEU A 105 4.60 -14.84 -2.05
C LEU A 105 3.96 -13.60 -2.68
N SER A 106 3.49 -13.71 -3.92
CA SER A 106 2.78 -12.60 -4.59
C SER A 106 1.48 -12.24 -3.87
N HIS A 107 0.76 -13.23 -3.33
CA HIS A 107 -0.44 -12.99 -2.54
C HIS A 107 -0.13 -12.48 -1.14
N GLU A 108 0.98 -12.90 -0.52
CA GLU A 108 1.49 -12.35 0.75
C GLU A 108 1.78 -10.84 0.59
N ILE A 109 2.56 -10.45 -0.44
CA ILE A 109 2.87 -9.04 -0.75
C ILE A 109 1.59 -8.23 -1.00
N ARG A 110 0.62 -8.79 -1.72
CA ARG A 110 -0.66 -8.10 -1.94
C ARG A 110 -1.44 -7.90 -0.66
N ALA A 111 -1.48 -8.90 0.23
CA ALA A 111 -2.18 -8.82 1.51
C ALA A 111 -1.62 -7.70 2.41
N GLU A 112 -0.34 -7.41 2.31
CA GLU A 112 0.32 -6.33 3.04
C GLU A 112 0.16 -4.96 2.39
N SER A 113 -0.24 -4.92 1.11
CA SER A 113 -0.37 -3.69 0.33
C SER A 113 -1.74 -3.02 0.53
N MET A 114 -1.79 -1.69 0.49
CA MET A 114 -3.04 -0.92 0.46
C MET A 114 -3.62 -0.83 -0.95
N ALA A 115 -2.76 -0.85 -1.97
CA ALA A 115 -3.15 -0.78 -3.37
C ALA A 115 -2.23 -1.64 -4.24
N ILE A 116 -2.77 -2.14 -5.36
CA ILE A 116 -2.04 -2.89 -6.38
C ILE A 116 -2.16 -2.12 -7.69
N LEU A 117 -1.03 -1.62 -8.20
CA LEU A 117 -1.00 -0.80 -9.41
C LEU A 117 -0.46 -1.59 -10.60
N VAL A 118 -1.17 -1.50 -11.72
CA VAL A 118 -0.75 -2.05 -13.02
C VAL A 118 -1.02 -1.03 -14.14
N GLY A 119 -0.28 -1.13 -15.23
CA GLY A 119 -0.63 -0.44 -16.47
C GLY A 119 -1.73 -1.18 -17.24
N ILE A 120 -2.45 -0.45 -18.09
CA ILE A 120 -3.50 -1.03 -18.96
C ILE A 120 -2.98 -2.17 -19.83
N GLY A 121 -1.72 -2.16 -20.22
CA GLY A 121 -1.10 -3.26 -20.97
C GLY A 121 -1.22 -4.61 -20.26
N THR A 122 -1.05 -4.64 -18.94
CA THR A 122 -1.21 -5.85 -18.13
C THR A 122 -2.67 -6.34 -18.12
N VAL A 123 -3.64 -5.42 -18.03
CA VAL A 123 -5.05 -5.77 -18.07
C VAL A 123 -5.43 -6.39 -19.42
N LEU A 124 -5.02 -5.77 -20.51
CA LEU A 124 -5.29 -6.24 -21.87
C LEU A 124 -4.60 -7.58 -22.18
N ARG A 125 -3.45 -7.84 -21.55
CA ARG A 125 -2.64 -9.05 -21.78
C ARG A 125 -3.12 -10.24 -20.94
N ASP A 126 -3.40 -10.00 -19.65
CA ASP A 126 -3.53 -11.06 -18.66
C ASP A 126 -4.94 -11.17 -18.06
N ASP A 127 -5.79 -10.16 -18.26
CA ASP A 127 -7.10 -10.04 -17.60
C ASP A 127 -7.05 -10.44 -16.11
N PRO A 128 -6.21 -9.76 -15.30
CA PRO A 128 -5.95 -10.15 -13.93
C PRO A 128 -7.10 -9.75 -13.00
N SER A 129 -7.36 -10.56 -11.96
CA SER A 129 -8.31 -10.16 -10.90
C SER A 129 -7.70 -9.18 -9.89
N LEU A 130 -6.38 -9.18 -9.71
CA LEU A 130 -5.63 -8.39 -8.73
C LEU A 130 -6.15 -8.52 -7.28
N THR A 131 -6.76 -9.64 -6.95
CA THR A 131 -7.27 -9.96 -5.61
C THR A 131 -6.23 -10.71 -4.79
N VAL A 132 -6.46 -10.79 -3.47
CA VAL A 132 -5.68 -11.61 -2.55
C VAL A 132 -6.34 -12.97 -2.38
N ARG A 133 -5.56 -14.05 -2.44
CA ARG A 133 -6.04 -15.41 -2.22
C ARG A 133 -5.10 -16.14 -1.28
N GLY A 134 -5.66 -16.80 -0.27
CA GLY A 134 -4.91 -17.55 0.72
C GLY A 134 -4.59 -16.77 1.99
N PRO A 135 -3.74 -15.74 1.97
CA PRO A 135 -3.45 -14.96 3.16
C PRO A 135 -4.67 -14.23 3.74
N ASP A 136 -4.70 -14.10 5.06
CA ASP A 136 -5.66 -13.25 5.74
C ASP A 136 -5.32 -11.77 5.47
N ILE A 137 -6.30 -11.02 4.97
CA ILE A 137 -6.16 -9.57 4.70
C ILE A 137 -6.45 -8.71 5.94
N GLY A 138 -6.87 -9.33 7.03
CA GLY A 138 -7.15 -8.65 8.29
C GLY A 138 -8.21 -7.54 8.16
N PRO A 139 -8.26 -6.62 9.13
CA PRO A 139 -9.29 -5.56 9.18
C PRO A 139 -9.12 -4.47 8.10
N ARG A 140 -8.03 -4.44 7.36
CA ARG A 140 -7.83 -3.45 6.27
C ARG A 140 -8.70 -3.73 5.05
N GLY A 141 -9.12 -4.98 4.87
CA GLY A 141 -9.87 -5.41 3.70
C GLY A 141 -8.98 -5.60 2.46
N THR A 142 -9.62 -5.74 1.30
CA THR A 142 -8.94 -5.97 0.02
C THR A 142 -8.20 -4.72 -0.46
N PRO A 143 -6.99 -4.87 -1.04
CA PRO A 143 -6.27 -3.77 -1.68
C PRO A 143 -7.08 -3.12 -2.81
N ILE A 144 -6.95 -1.80 -2.96
CA ILE A 144 -7.49 -1.07 -4.10
C ILE A 144 -6.75 -1.51 -5.37
N ARG A 145 -7.49 -1.85 -6.42
CA ARG A 145 -6.93 -2.16 -7.75
C ARG A 145 -6.75 -0.85 -8.52
N VAL A 146 -5.53 -0.48 -8.85
CA VAL A 146 -5.23 0.76 -9.56
C VAL A 146 -4.74 0.43 -10.96
N VAL A 147 -5.40 0.99 -11.99
CA VAL A 147 -5.02 0.81 -13.38
C VAL A 147 -4.66 2.16 -13.99
N VAL A 148 -3.45 2.27 -14.52
CA VAL A 148 -3.03 3.44 -15.29
C VAL A 148 -3.45 3.21 -16.73
N ASP A 149 -4.49 3.92 -17.18
CA ASP A 149 -5.11 3.81 -18.49
C ASP A 149 -5.37 5.17 -19.13
N PRO A 150 -4.32 5.87 -19.57
CA PRO A 150 -4.43 7.24 -20.08
C PRO A 150 -5.47 7.39 -21.19
N SER A 151 -5.65 6.39 -22.00
CA SER A 151 -6.46 6.43 -23.23
C SER A 151 -7.78 5.65 -23.16
N ASN A 152 -8.22 5.28 -21.94
CA ASN A 152 -9.47 4.54 -21.71
C ASN A 152 -9.60 3.28 -22.58
N ARG A 153 -8.61 2.40 -22.53
CA ARG A 153 -8.61 1.14 -23.29
C ARG A 153 -9.13 -0.05 -22.50
N ILE A 154 -9.53 0.15 -21.23
CA ILE A 154 -10.01 -0.93 -20.39
C ILE A 154 -11.25 -1.58 -21.00
N PRO A 155 -11.30 -2.93 -21.18
CA PRO A 155 -12.47 -3.61 -21.66
C PRO A 155 -13.56 -3.65 -20.60
N GLY A 156 -14.81 -3.34 -20.97
CA GLY A 156 -15.95 -3.36 -20.04
C GLY A 156 -16.27 -4.74 -19.46
N GLU A 157 -15.85 -5.81 -20.12
CA GLU A 157 -16.08 -7.20 -19.68
C GLU A 157 -14.86 -7.84 -18.97
N CYS A 158 -13.79 -7.08 -18.73
CA CYS A 158 -12.63 -7.63 -18.01
C CYS A 158 -12.97 -7.85 -16.52
N LYS A 159 -12.18 -8.71 -15.86
CA LYS A 159 -12.40 -9.08 -14.45
C LYS A 159 -12.44 -7.87 -13.52
N LEU A 160 -11.60 -6.86 -13.75
CA LEU A 160 -11.55 -5.66 -12.92
C LEU A 160 -12.83 -4.83 -12.96
N MET A 161 -13.57 -4.89 -14.08
CA MET A 161 -14.86 -4.22 -14.25
C MET A 161 -16.03 -5.07 -13.74
N MET A 162 -15.93 -6.40 -13.84
CA MET A 162 -17.04 -7.31 -13.50
C MET A 162 -17.01 -7.81 -12.07
N ASP A 163 -15.83 -7.91 -11.47
CA ASP A 163 -15.61 -8.47 -10.14
C ASP A 163 -15.66 -7.38 -9.07
N THR A 164 -16.60 -7.52 -8.14
CA THR A 164 -16.85 -6.56 -7.04
C THR A 164 -16.08 -6.86 -5.76
N GLU A 165 -15.15 -7.82 -5.77
CA GLU A 165 -14.38 -8.21 -4.56
C GLU A 165 -13.50 -7.08 -4.01
N ALA A 166 -13.07 -6.16 -4.87
CA ALA A 166 -12.25 -5.03 -4.46
C ALA A 166 -12.62 -3.75 -5.24
N PRO A 167 -12.42 -2.56 -4.66
CA PRO A 167 -12.57 -1.31 -5.39
C PRO A 167 -11.53 -1.19 -6.50
N THR A 168 -11.90 -0.57 -7.62
CA THR A 168 -11.04 -0.33 -8.78
C THR A 168 -10.94 1.16 -9.07
N LEU A 169 -9.72 1.67 -9.17
CA LEU A 169 -9.41 3.06 -9.52
C LEU A 169 -8.76 3.09 -10.91
N LEU A 170 -9.40 3.78 -11.85
CA LEU A 170 -8.86 4.00 -13.19
C LEU A 170 -8.26 5.39 -13.28
N ILE A 171 -6.98 5.48 -13.61
CA ILE A 171 -6.26 6.76 -13.76
C ILE A 171 -6.12 7.06 -15.25
N GLN A 172 -6.69 8.19 -15.67
CA GLN A 172 -6.86 8.57 -17.08
C GLN A 172 -6.31 9.96 -17.36
N SER A 173 -6.01 10.26 -18.63
CA SER A 173 -5.52 11.59 -19.06
C SER A 173 -6.65 12.59 -19.35
N SER A 174 -7.86 12.13 -19.59
CA SER A 174 -9.03 12.94 -19.89
C SER A 174 -10.31 12.34 -19.32
N GLU A 175 -11.35 13.13 -19.24
CA GLU A 175 -12.67 12.64 -18.82
C GLU A 175 -13.27 11.69 -19.87
N TYR A 176 -13.94 10.66 -19.36
CA TYR A 176 -14.70 9.69 -20.13
C TYR A 176 -16.08 9.51 -19.51
N ASP A 177 -17.03 9.07 -20.31
CA ASP A 177 -18.37 8.77 -19.82
C ASP A 177 -18.32 7.58 -18.85
N SER A 178 -18.59 7.85 -17.59
CA SER A 178 -18.63 6.87 -16.49
C SER A 178 -20.06 6.44 -16.12
N SER A 179 -21.06 6.87 -16.87
CA SER A 179 -22.48 6.62 -16.54
C SER A 179 -22.85 5.13 -16.48
N HIS A 180 -22.05 4.27 -17.07
CA HIS A 180 -22.25 2.81 -17.10
C HIS A 180 -21.24 2.05 -16.27
N ASP A 181 -20.35 2.74 -15.52
CA ASP A 181 -19.38 2.07 -14.68
C ASP A 181 -20.04 1.39 -13.47
N PRO A 182 -19.56 0.21 -13.08
CA PRO A 182 -20.00 -0.44 -11.86
C PRO A 182 -19.68 0.39 -10.60
N PRO A 183 -20.47 0.27 -9.53
CA PRO A 183 -20.30 1.09 -8.31
C PRO A 183 -18.94 0.96 -7.61
N HIS A 184 -18.20 -0.11 -7.87
CA HIS A 184 -16.87 -0.34 -7.30
C HIS A 184 -15.74 0.25 -8.15
N VAL A 185 -16.07 0.89 -9.27
CA VAL A 185 -15.11 1.52 -10.20
C VAL A 185 -15.19 3.04 -10.05
N GLU A 186 -14.04 3.66 -9.80
CA GLU A 186 -13.86 5.12 -9.74
C GLU A 186 -12.86 5.53 -10.81
N ARG A 187 -13.06 6.70 -11.42
CA ARG A 187 -12.15 7.30 -12.40
C ARG A 187 -11.55 8.58 -11.88
N VAL A 188 -10.25 8.71 -12.03
CA VAL A 188 -9.51 9.94 -11.70
C VAL A 188 -8.77 10.43 -12.92
N VAL A 189 -8.90 11.72 -13.20
CA VAL A 189 -8.24 12.38 -14.33
C VAL A 189 -6.98 13.08 -13.86
N ILE A 190 -5.87 12.71 -14.47
CA ILE A 190 -4.61 13.46 -14.42
C ILE A 190 -4.37 13.97 -15.83
N ALA A 191 -4.58 15.27 -16.05
CA ALA A 191 -4.58 15.90 -17.37
C ALA A 191 -3.15 16.04 -17.94
N GLU A 192 -2.47 14.91 -18.08
CA GLU A 192 -1.12 14.77 -18.66
C GLU A 192 -1.15 13.65 -19.71
N GLU A 193 -0.49 13.86 -20.85
CA GLU A 193 -0.47 12.87 -21.95
C GLU A 193 0.20 11.56 -21.51
N GLU A 194 1.30 11.69 -20.77
CA GLU A 194 1.94 10.58 -20.05
C GLU A 194 1.78 10.81 -18.56
N ILE A 195 1.11 9.92 -17.87
CA ILE A 195 0.88 10.02 -16.43
C ILE A 195 2.11 9.50 -15.68
N PRO A 196 2.95 10.39 -15.10
CA PRO A 196 4.12 9.93 -14.39
C PRO A 196 3.73 9.29 -13.05
N VAL A 197 4.42 8.22 -12.67
CA VAL A 197 4.16 7.49 -11.41
C VAL A 197 4.23 8.44 -10.20
N SER A 198 5.10 9.45 -10.23
CA SER A 198 5.21 10.44 -9.16
C SER A 198 3.89 11.18 -8.90
N ARG A 199 3.10 11.48 -9.93
CA ARG A 199 1.79 12.14 -9.78
C ARG A 199 0.77 11.22 -9.12
N ILE A 200 0.83 9.93 -9.43
CA ILE A 200 -0.04 8.92 -8.80
C ILE A 200 0.30 8.77 -7.31
N LEU A 201 1.59 8.83 -6.97
CA LEU A 201 2.05 8.69 -5.58
C LEU A 201 1.80 9.95 -4.74
N ASP A 202 1.46 11.08 -5.36
CA ASP A 202 1.13 12.35 -4.69
C ASP A 202 -0.39 12.54 -4.50
N MET A 203 -1.21 11.60 -4.97
CA MET A 203 -2.68 11.57 -4.75
C MET A 203 -3.02 11.10 -3.34
#